data_b5372143026ffcd23daee34a866166b2
#
_entry.id   b5372143026ffcd23daee34a866166b2
#
_cell.length_a   1.000
_cell.length_b   1.000
_cell.length_c   1.000
_cell.angle_alpha   90.00
_cell.angle_beta   90.00
_cell.angle_gamma   90.00
#
_symmetry.space_group_name_H-M   'P 1'
#
loop_
_entity.id
_entity.type
_entity.pdbx_description
1 polymer ?
#
loop_
_entity_poly.entity_id
_entity_poly.type
_entity_poly.pdbx_seq_one_letter_code
_entity_poly.pdbx_strand_id
1 'polypeptide(L)'
;MYRRRLYLLLQPESPDTGARIFRLVHHLMVALGIAILLTATVAWLAEAYGRLLQIGFYVVAVFFLAEYIARLVAAPEAPGGEHRGQYGAQLAWAISLAGIFDLVCALPGLIALAQVPEASLFGFVWAFKYVRYSPGLASLGRVISNARQALLSVLLGFLIVLLNAASLAYLLERHAHPEHPEAFASIPAALWWGIVTMTTTGYGDIVPYTIAGRALSGVVMVGGILIFALWTGIIVNGYADELRRREFLRTWELVARVPFFQNIGASLIAEVARLLQPRDYPAGAIIMRRGEAGDCMYFVVEGEVEIQLQSGPLYLGADEFFGELALLTGDPRNATIAAVQDCTLLALDIVDFHELLARQPELARVIREEARSRLGGEIARHRSHPVIAVDESV
;
A
#
# COMPACT_ATOMS: atom_id res chain seq x y z
N MET A 1 9.14 3.45 -30.67
CA MET A 1 8.99 4.74 -29.97
C MET A 1 7.54 5.01 -29.54
N TYR A 2 6.53 4.89 -30.41
CA TYR A 2 5.10 5.13 -30.09
C TYR A 2 4.55 4.17 -29.01
N ARG A 3 4.80 2.86 -29.12
CA ARG A 3 4.34 1.83 -28.17
C ARG A 3 4.86 2.07 -26.76
N ARG A 4 6.15 2.45 -26.60
CA ARG A 4 6.73 2.76 -25.31
C ARG A 4 6.10 3.99 -24.65
N ARG A 5 5.80 5.04 -25.42
CA ARG A 5 5.05 6.20 -24.92
C ARG A 5 3.64 5.82 -24.48
N LEU A 6 2.95 4.98 -25.27
CA LEU A 6 1.63 4.47 -24.93
C LEU A 6 1.66 3.62 -23.67
N TYR A 7 2.68 2.76 -23.51
CA TYR A 7 2.88 1.96 -22.30
C TYR A 7 3.02 2.85 -21.06
N LEU A 8 3.91 3.85 -21.10
CA LEU A 8 4.15 4.79 -20.00
C LEU A 8 2.89 5.61 -19.65
N LEU A 9 2.11 6.02 -20.66
CA LEU A 9 0.85 6.75 -20.44
C LEU A 9 -0.19 5.90 -19.70
N LEU A 10 -0.26 4.60 -20.00
CA LEU A 10 -1.23 3.67 -19.41
C LEU A 10 -0.77 3.08 -18.06
N GLN A 11 0.46 3.36 -17.62
CA GLN A 11 1.01 2.80 -16.38
C GLN A 11 0.49 3.57 -15.16
N PRO A 12 -0.05 2.87 -14.12
CA PRO A 12 -0.63 3.52 -12.94
C PRO A 12 0.36 4.38 -12.14
N GLU A 13 1.63 3.98 -12.10
CA GLU A 13 2.67 4.60 -11.27
C GLU A 13 3.52 5.63 -12.02
N SER A 14 3.26 5.85 -13.32
CA SER A 14 4.05 6.80 -14.14
C SER A 14 3.89 8.24 -13.60
N PRO A 15 5.00 8.96 -13.34
CA PRO A 15 4.98 10.35 -12.88
C PRO A 15 4.65 11.34 -13.99
N ASP A 16 4.62 10.89 -15.26
CA ASP A 16 4.41 11.74 -16.44
C ASP A 16 3.07 12.49 -16.37
N THR A 17 3.09 13.75 -16.82
CA THR A 17 1.89 14.61 -16.85
C THR A 17 0.78 14.00 -17.72
N GLY A 18 1.14 13.39 -18.87
CA GLY A 18 0.19 12.69 -19.74
C GLY A 18 -0.50 11.53 -19.01
N ALA A 19 0.26 10.73 -18.25
CA ALA A 19 -0.29 9.63 -17.45
C ALA A 19 -1.20 10.13 -16.32
N ARG A 20 -0.89 11.27 -15.69
CA ARG A 20 -1.76 11.90 -14.67
C ARG A 20 -3.10 12.35 -15.28
N ILE A 21 -3.06 13.00 -16.45
CA ILE A 21 -4.29 13.42 -17.16
C ILE A 21 -5.10 12.18 -17.55
N PHE A 22 -4.45 11.15 -18.12
CA PHE A 22 -5.14 9.91 -18.47
C PHE A 22 -5.84 9.27 -17.28
N ARG A 23 -5.18 9.20 -16.11
CA ARG A 23 -5.79 8.67 -14.86
C ARG A 23 -7.01 9.50 -14.44
N LEU A 24 -6.92 10.83 -14.51
CA LEU A 24 -8.06 11.70 -14.19
C LEU A 24 -9.24 11.42 -15.11
N VAL A 25 -9.00 11.41 -16.44
CA VAL A 25 -10.03 11.09 -17.44
C VAL A 25 -10.61 9.71 -17.21
N HIS A 26 -9.77 8.71 -16.93
CA HIS A 26 -10.21 7.35 -16.63
C HIS A 26 -11.15 7.32 -15.40
N HIS A 27 -10.81 8.00 -14.32
CA HIS A 27 -11.69 8.08 -13.14
C HIS A 27 -13.00 8.79 -13.43
N LEU A 28 -12.97 9.86 -14.22
CA LEU A 28 -14.18 10.54 -14.66
C LEU A 28 -15.07 9.65 -15.55
N MET A 29 -14.48 8.85 -16.43
CA MET A 29 -15.23 7.89 -17.27
C MET A 29 -15.86 6.79 -16.43
N VAL A 30 -15.17 6.26 -15.42
CA VAL A 30 -15.74 5.28 -14.48
C VAL A 30 -16.91 5.90 -13.71
N ALA A 31 -16.72 7.10 -13.14
CA ALA A 31 -17.78 7.80 -12.40
C ALA A 31 -19.01 8.10 -13.29
N LEU A 32 -18.77 8.54 -14.52
CA LEU A 32 -19.81 8.79 -15.50
C LEU A 32 -20.58 7.49 -15.84
N GLY A 33 -19.86 6.39 -16.07
CA GLY A 33 -20.48 5.08 -16.37
C GLY A 33 -21.37 4.59 -15.22
N ILE A 34 -20.91 4.74 -13.97
CA ILE A 34 -21.71 4.39 -12.79
C ILE A 34 -22.93 5.32 -12.66
N ALA A 35 -22.77 6.63 -12.86
CA ALA A 35 -23.87 7.59 -12.81
C ALA A 35 -24.94 7.29 -13.88
N ILE A 36 -24.53 6.95 -15.12
CA ILE A 36 -25.44 6.54 -16.19
C ILE A 36 -26.20 5.26 -15.81
N LEU A 37 -25.50 4.25 -15.26
CA LEU A 37 -26.13 3.02 -14.81
C LEU A 37 -27.21 3.29 -13.77
N LEU A 38 -26.89 4.08 -12.74
CA LEU A 38 -27.83 4.42 -11.67
C LEU A 38 -29.03 5.21 -12.18
N THR A 39 -28.79 6.21 -13.02
CA THR A 39 -29.85 7.06 -13.57
C THR A 39 -30.73 6.33 -14.59
N ALA A 40 -30.17 5.41 -15.37
CA ALA A 40 -30.93 4.62 -16.35
C ALA A 40 -31.95 3.67 -15.71
N THR A 41 -31.78 3.31 -14.44
CA THR A 41 -32.74 2.47 -13.70
C THR A 41 -33.89 3.28 -13.08
N VAL A 42 -33.82 4.62 -13.06
CA VAL A 42 -34.86 5.49 -12.53
C VAL A 42 -35.83 5.86 -13.65
N ALA A 43 -37.06 5.34 -13.61
CA ALA A 43 -38.02 5.40 -14.71
C ALA A 43 -38.22 6.84 -15.29
N TRP A 44 -38.47 7.84 -14.42
CA TRP A 44 -38.70 9.22 -14.88
C TRP A 44 -37.45 9.86 -15.53
N LEU A 45 -36.23 9.51 -15.07
CA LEU A 45 -34.98 9.97 -15.69
C LEU A 45 -34.72 9.27 -17.02
N ALA A 46 -34.97 7.97 -17.09
CA ALA A 46 -34.83 7.19 -18.32
C ALA A 46 -35.80 7.71 -19.41
N GLU A 47 -37.04 8.08 -19.06
CA GLU A 47 -38.01 8.68 -19.99
C GLU A 47 -37.57 10.08 -20.45
N ALA A 48 -37.14 10.93 -19.50
CA ALA A 48 -36.77 12.31 -19.81
C ALA A 48 -35.46 12.45 -20.59
N TYR A 49 -34.44 11.62 -20.23
CA TYR A 49 -33.05 11.76 -20.72
C TYR A 49 -32.50 10.52 -21.42
N GLY A 50 -33.35 9.56 -21.82
CA GLY A 50 -32.92 8.26 -22.33
C GLY A 50 -31.90 8.33 -23.48
N ARG A 51 -32.08 9.25 -24.44
CA ARG A 51 -31.12 9.45 -25.53
C ARG A 51 -29.76 9.95 -25.04
N LEU A 52 -29.74 10.87 -24.07
CA LEU A 52 -28.51 11.40 -23.49
C LEU A 52 -27.76 10.32 -22.72
N LEU A 53 -28.47 9.53 -21.92
CA LEU A 53 -27.92 8.40 -21.18
C LEU A 53 -27.35 7.34 -22.12
N GLN A 54 -28.02 7.06 -23.22
CA GLN A 54 -27.55 6.11 -24.24
C GLN A 54 -26.27 6.63 -24.92
N ILE A 55 -26.21 7.90 -25.32
CA ILE A 55 -25.01 8.51 -25.91
C ILE A 55 -23.85 8.45 -24.89
N GLY A 56 -24.10 8.83 -23.64
CA GLY A 56 -23.10 8.77 -22.58
C GLY A 56 -22.57 7.35 -22.36
N PHE A 57 -23.45 6.36 -22.36
CA PHE A 57 -23.08 4.95 -22.26
C PHE A 57 -22.14 4.53 -23.41
N TYR A 58 -22.45 4.89 -24.65
CA TYR A 58 -21.58 4.57 -25.79
C TYR A 58 -20.23 5.27 -25.70
N VAL A 59 -20.19 6.53 -25.23
CA VAL A 59 -18.92 7.25 -25.03
C VAL A 59 -18.02 6.52 -24.05
N VAL A 60 -18.57 6.10 -22.89
CA VAL A 60 -17.83 5.33 -21.87
C VAL A 60 -17.40 3.97 -22.41
N ALA A 61 -18.28 3.29 -23.11
CA ALA A 61 -18.02 1.98 -23.69
C ALA A 61 -16.89 2.02 -24.75
N VAL A 62 -16.92 2.99 -25.64
CA VAL A 62 -15.87 3.21 -26.64
C VAL A 62 -14.54 3.55 -25.97
N PHE A 63 -14.57 4.37 -24.92
CA PHE A 63 -13.37 4.72 -24.16
C PHE A 63 -12.70 3.47 -23.57
N PHE A 64 -13.44 2.59 -22.90
CA PHE A 64 -12.88 1.38 -22.30
C PHE A 64 -12.47 0.33 -23.32
N LEU A 65 -13.15 0.26 -24.46
CA LEU A 65 -12.71 -0.59 -25.58
C LEU A 65 -11.40 -0.06 -26.19
N ALA A 66 -11.29 1.24 -26.39
CA ALA A 66 -10.06 1.87 -26.88
C ALA A 66 -8.90 1.68 -25.88
N GLU A 67 -9.16 1.80 -24.57
CA GLU A 67 -8.18 1.49 -23.52
C GLU A 67 -7.70 0.04 -23.61
N TYR A 68 -8.61 -0.92 -23.76
CA TYR A 68 -8.26 -2.33 -23.90
C TYR A 68 -7.33 -2.58 -25.09
N ILE A 69 -7.70 -2.02 -26.26
CA ILE A 69 -6.89 -2.13 -27.48
C ILE A 69 -5.52 -1.47 -27.27
N ALA A 70 -5.49 -0.28 -26.68
CA ALA A 70 -4.25 0.45 -26.40
C ALA A 70 -3.30 -0.36 -25.51
N ARG A 71 -3.83 -1.02 -24.47
CA ARG A 71 -3.05 -1.91 -23.58
C ARG A 71 -2.55 -3.15 -24.30
N LEU A 72 -3.38 -3.75 -25.15
CA LEU A 72 -2.99 -4.90 -25.97
C LEU A 72 -1.84 -4.55 -26.92
N VAL A 73 -1.90 -3.37 -27.55
CA VAL A 73 -0.83 -2.87 -28.42
C VAL A 73 0.44 -2.54 -27.66
N ALA A 74 0.31 -2.06 -26.43
CA ALA A 74 1.44 -1.70 -25.55
C ALA A 74 2.06 -2.90 -24.81
N ALA A 75 1.39 -4.04 -24.73
CA ALA A 75 1.81 -5.22 -23.99
C ALA A 75 3.26 -5.71 -24.27
N PRO A 76 3.80 -5.64 -25.49
CA PRO A 76 5.18 -6.04 -25.77
C PRO A 76 6.24 -5.19 -25.05
N GLU A 77 5.91 -3.95 -24.67
CA GLU A 77 6.81 -3.02 -23.96
C GLU A 77 6.85 -3.26 -22.43
N ALA A 78 6.02 -4.19 -21.94
CA ALA A 78 6.02 -4.57 -20.52
C ALA A 78 7.29 -5.37 -20.17
N PRO A 79 7.78 -5.29 -18.91
CA PRO A 79 8.92 -6.07 -18.46
C PRO A 79 8.74 -7.58 -18.74
N GLY A 80 9.70 -8.18 -19.42
CA GLY A 80 9.65 -9.59 -19.85
C GLY A 80 8.88 -9.84 -21.18
N GLY A 81 8.31 -8.79 -21.81
CA GLY A 81 7.67 -8.90 -23.12
C GLY A 81 8.66 -9.07 -24.27
N GLU A 82 9.87 -8.54 -24.11
CA GLU A 82 10.95 -8.58 -25.13
C GLU A 82 11.33 -10.01 -25.57
N HIS A 83 11.27 -10.96 -24.65
CA HIS A 83 11.65 -12.37 -24.91
C HIS A 83 10.55 -13.20 -25.59
N ARG A 84 9.30 -12.69 -25.66
CA ARG A 84 8.14 -13.46 -26.15
C ARG A 84 7.73 -13.15 -27.58
N GLY A 85 8.38 -12.17 -28.21
CA GLY A 85 7.93 -11.63 -29.48
C GLY A 85 6.58 -10.88 -29.38
N GLN A 86 6.24 -10.10 -30.40
CA GLN A 86 5.09 -9.19 -30.36
C GLN A 86 3.77 -9.92 -30.05
N TYR A 87 3.43 -10.95 -30.82
CA TYR A 87 2.16 -11.67 -30.67
C TYR A 87 2.11 -12.52 -29.40
N GLY A 88 3.25 -13.10 -29.00
CA GLY A 88 3.35 -13.86 -27.76
C GLY A 88 3.13 -12.99 -26.50
N ALA A 89 3.67 -11.77 -26.50
CA ALA A 89 3.45 -10.83 -25.39
C ALA A 89 2.00 -10.33 -25.34
N GLN A 90 1.38 -10.04 -26.48
CA GLN A 90 -0.02 -9.63 -26.56
C GLN A 90 -0.96 -10.75 -26.08
N LEU A 91 -0.75 -11.98 -26.52
CA LEU A 91 -1.55 -13.14 -26.08
C LEU A 91 -1.36 -13.39 -24.58
N ALA A 92 -0.12 -13.38 -24.09
CA ALA A 92 0.18 -13.56 -22.68
C ALA A 92 -0.48 -12.49 -21.82
N TRP A 93 -0.52 -11.23 -22.27
CA TRP A 93 -1.24 -10.18 -21.59
C TRP A 93 -2.76 -10.39 -21.64
N ALA A 94 -3.32 -10.73 -22.80
CA ALA A 94 -4.77 -10.93 -22.99
C ALA A 94 -5.33 -12.04 -22.09
N ILE A 95 -4.58 -13.13 -21.87
CA ILE A 95 -4.95 -14.23 -20.99
C ILE A 95 -4.52 -14.01 -19.52
N SER A 96 -3.78 -12.95 -19.21
CA SER A 96 -3.47 -12.57 -17.83
C SER A 96 -4.73 -12.12 -17.08
N LEU A 97 -4.71 -12.21 -15.76
CA LEU A 97 -5.82 -11.69 -14.93
C LEU A 97 -6.14 -10.23 -15.26
N ALA A 98 -5.12 -9.40 -15.49
CA ALA A 98 -5.30 -7.99 -15.85
C ALA A 98 -5.94 -7.81 -17.24
N GLY A 99 -5.53 -8.61 -18.21
CA GLY A 99 -6.07 -8.58 -19.58
C GLY A 99 -7.52 -9.08 -19.65
N ILE A 100 -7.80 -10.20 -18.98
CA ILE A 100 -9.18 -10.75 -18.85
C ILE A 100 -10.08 -9.72 -18.17
N PHE A 101 -9.61 -9.09 -17.12
CA PHE A 101 -10.35 -8.08 -16.39
C PHE A 101 -10.67 -6.84 -17.25
N ASP A 102 -9.70 -6.37 -18.00
CA ASP A 102 -9.90 -5.26 -18.94
C ASP A 102 -10.84 -5.65 -20.08
N LEU A 103 -10.79 -6.90 -20.56
CA LEU A 103 -11.72 -7.44 -21.55
C LEU A 103 -13.15 -7.45 -21.02
N VAL A 104 -13.37 -7.98 -19.80
CA VAL A 104 -14.68 -7.98 -19.14
C VAL A 104 -15.24 -6.57 -19.03
N CYS A 105 -14.41 -5.58 -18.72
CA CYS A 105 -14.84 -4.18 -18.70
C CYS A 105 -15.10 -3.58 -20.09
N ALA A 106 -14.58 -4.16 -21.17
CA ALA A 106 -14.90 -3.77 -22.54
C ALA A 106 -16.17 -4.45 -23.10
N LEU A 107 -16.63 -5.56 -22.48
CA LEU A 107 -17.82 -6.32 -22.92
C LEU A 107 -19.10 -5.48 -23.02
N PRO A 108 -19.45 -4.55 -22.09
CA PRO A 108 -20.66 -3.75 -22.22
C PRO A 108 -20.72 -3.00 -23.55
N GLY A 109 -19.58 -2.52 -24.05
CA GLY A 109 -19.49 -1.86 -25.37
C GLY A 109 -19.71 -2.83 -26.53
N LEU A 110 -19.15 -4.03 -26.45
CA LEU A 110 -19.35 -5.07 -27.48
C LEU A 110 -20.79 -5.58 -27.52
N ILE A 111 -21.41 -5.78 -26.33
CA ILE A 111 -22.81 -6.18 -26.20
C ILE A 111 -23.74 -5.09 -26.74
N ALA A 112 -23.42 -3.81 -26.50
CA ALA A 112 -24.17 -2.68 -27.01
C ALA A 112 -24.12 -2.60 -28.55
N LEU A 113 -22.99 -2.94 -29.18
CA LEU A 113 -22.87 -3.05 -30.64
C LEU A 113 -23.75 -4.15 -31.23
N ALA A 114 -24.02 -5.20 -30.46
CA ALA A 114 -24.96 -6.28 -30.83
C ALA A 114 -26.43 -5.89 -30.61
N GLN A 115 -26.73 -4.62 -30.28
CA GLN A 115 -28.07 -4.08 -30.06
C GLN A 115 -28.91 -4.80 -29.01
N VAL A 116 -28.25 -5.37 -27.97
CA VAL A 116 -28.95 -5.97 -26.83
C VAL A 116 -29.61 -4.88 -26.00
N PRO A 117 -30.94 -4.90 -25.79
CA PRO A 117 -31.67 -3.79 -25.15
C PRO A 117 -31.17 -3.39 -23.77
N GLU A 118 -30.66 -4.36 -22.99
CA GLU A 118 -30.26 -4.19 -21.61
C GLU A 118 -28.73 -4.10 -21.44
N ALA A 119 -28.00 -3.82 -22.53
CA ALA A 119 -26.53 -3.72 -22.49
C ALA A 119 -26.01 -2.73 -21.45
N SER A 120 -26.77 -1.66 -21.18
CA SER A 120 -26.41 -0.65 -20.17
C SER A 120 -26.31 -1.20 -18.74
N LEU A 121 -27.07 -2.25 -18.42
CA LEU A 121 -27.04 -2.88 -17.10
C LEU A 121 -25.67 -3.52 -16.80
N PHE A 122 -24.94 -3.96 -17.84
CA PHE A 122 -23.60 -4.51 -17.67
C PHE A 122 -22.54 -3.44 -17.35
N GLY A 123 -22.90 -2.16 -17.38
CA GLY A 123 -22.01 -1.05 -17.02
C GLY A 123 -21.49 -1.10 -15.56
N PHE A 124 -22.12 -1.88 -14.65
CA PHE A 124 -21.64 -2.07 -13.29
C PHE A 124 -20.20 -2.62 -13.26
N VAL A 125 -19.78 -3.35 -14.30
CA VAL A 125 -18.41 -3.90 -14.41
C VAL A 125 -17.36 -2.79 -14.42
N TRP A 126 -17.71 -1.58 -14.88
CA TRP A 126 -16.78 -0.44 -14.94
C TRP A 126 -16.33 0.04 -13.56
N ALA A 127 -17.14 -0.18 -12.52
CA ALA A 127 -16.75 0.10 -11.14
C ALA A 127 -15.45 -0.60 -10.74
N PHE A 128 -15.22 -1.80 -11.25
CA PHE A 128 -14.01 -2.56 -10.96
C PHE A 128 -12.74 -1.93 -11.56
N LYS A 129 -12.84 -1.04 -12.57
CA LYS A 129 -11.69 -0.31 -13.11
C LYS A 129 -10.96 0.53 -12.06
N TYR A 130 -11.63 0.94 -10.99
CA TYR A 130 -11.00 1.61 -9.85
C TYR A 130 -9.91 0.79 -9.17
N VAL A 131 -10.02 -0.54 -9.19
CA VAL A 131 -9.06 -1.46 -8.56
C VAL A 131 -7.64 -1.23 -9.08
N ARG A 132 -7.51 -0.99 -10.38
CA ARG A 132 -6.21 -0.85 -11.04
C ARG A 132 -5.43 0.38 -10.60
N TYR A 133 -6.13 1.49 -10.33
CA TYR A 133 -5.51 2.79 -10.01
C TYR A 133 -5.56 3.13 -8.52
N SER A 134 -6.08 2.23 -7.68
CA SER A 134 -6.09 2.37 -6.24
C SER A 134 -4.90 1.65 -5.61
N PRO A 135 -3.89 2.38 -5.07
CA PRO A 135 -2.75 1.75 -4.39
C PRO A 135 -3.18 0.91 -3.19
N GLY A 136 -4.25 1.31 -2.50
CA GLY A 136 -4.83 0.58 -1.38
C GLY A 136 -5.40 -0.77 -1.79
N LEU A 137 -6.19 -0.82 -2.88
CA LEU A 137 -6.75 -2.07 -3.40
C LEU A 137 -5.67 -3.00 -3.96
N ALA A 138 -4.65 -2.45 -4.61
CA ALA A 138 -3.48 -3.23 -5.05
C ALA A 138 -2.73 -3.85 -3.85
N SER A 139 -2.61 -3.13 -2.73
CA SER A 139 -2.03 -3.65 -1.48
C SER A 139 -2.86 -4.76 -0.90
N LEU A 140 -4.18 -4.57 -0.83
CA LEU A 140 -5.12 -5.59 -0.36
C LEU A 140 -5.03 -6.86 -1.23
N GLY A 141 -4.94 -6.72 -2.55
CA GLY A 141 -4.72 -7.83 -3.47
C GLY A 141 -3.46 -8.63 -3.16
N ARG A 142 -2.33 -7.93 -2.84
CA ARG A 142 -1.09 -8.60 -2.41
C ARG A 142 -1.24 -9.31 -1.07
N VAL A 143 -1.88 -8.69 -0.10
CA VAL A 143 -2.15 -9.31 1.21
C VAL A 143 -2.97 -10.59 1.04
N ILE A 144 -4.06 -10.55 0.27
CA ILE A 144 -4.90 -11.72 -0.02
C ILE A 144 -4.09 -12.81 -0.75
N SER A 145 -3.29 -12.43 -1.74
CA SER A 145 -2.45 -13.36 -2.49
C SER A 145 -1.41 -14.05 -1.60
N ASN A 146 -0.76 -13.30 -0.71
CA ASN A 146 0.24 -13.82 0.21
C ASN A 146 -0.39 -14.72 1.29
N ALA A 147 -1.57 -14.35 1.80
CA ALA A 147 -2.31 -15.10 2.82
C ALA A 147 -3.26 -16.15 2.24
N ARG A 148 -3.27 -16.38 0.91
CA ARG A 148 -4.26 -17.22 0.22
C ARG A 148 -4.43 -18.61 0.83
N GLN A 149 -3.36 -19.25 1.24
CA GLN A 149 -3.40 -20.59 1.81
C GLN A 149 -4.11 -20.62 3.17
N ALA A 150 -3.81 -19.63 4.03
CA ALA A 150 -4.46 -19.48 5.32
C ALA A 150 -5.95 -19.12 5.15
N LEU A 151 -6.27 -18.18 4.24
CA LEU A 151 -7.65 -17.79 3.93
C LEU A 151 -8.46 -18.96 3.36
N LEU A 152 -7.88 -19.77 2.45
CA LEU A 152 -8.52 -20.97 1.93
C LEU A 152 -8.77 -22.01 3.02
N SER A 153 -7.83 -22.20 3.95
CA SER A 153 -8.02 -23.13 5.07
C SER A 153 -9.17 -22.72 5.98
N VAL A 154 -9.30 -21.42 6.29
CA VAL A 154 -10.42 -20.90 7.09
C VAL A 154 -11.73 -21.00 6.30
N LEU A 155 -11.73 -20.72 4.99
CA LEU A 155 -12.90 -20.88 4.13
C LEU A 155 -13.39 -22.34 4.08
N LEU A 156 -12.47 -23.29 3.93
CA LEU A 156 -12.82 -24.72 3.96
C LEU A 156 -13.37 -25.11 5.33
N GLY A 157 -12.77 -24.64 6.43
CA GLY A 157 -13.30 -24.83 7.77
C GLY A 157 -14.72 -24.26 7.92
N PHE A 158 -14.96 -23.05 7.42
CA PHE A 158 -16.30 -22.45 7.38
C PHE A 158 -17.31 -23.32 6.62
N LEU A 159 -16.95 -23.78 5.42
CA LEU A 159 -17.84 -24.63 4.60
C LEU A 159 -18.14 -25.97 5.27
N ILE A 160 -17.15 -26.58 5.91
CA ILE A 160 -17.34 -27.83 6.67
C ILE A 160 -18.31 -27.62 7.83
N VAL A 161 -18.09 -26.58 8.64
CA VAL A 161 -18.98 -26.27 9.78
C VAL A 161 -20.37 -25.93 9.30
N LEU A 162 -20.50 -25.11 8.24
CA LEU A 162 -21.77 -24.74 7.64
C LEU A 162 -22.56 -25.94 7.15
N LEU A 163 -21.92 -26.86 6.40
CA LEU A 163 -22.58 -28.04 5.86
C LEU A 163 -23.07 -28.97 6.99
N ASN A 164 -22.22 -29.19 8.01
CA ASN A 164 -22.60 -30.03 9.15
C ASN A 164 -23.73 -29.38 9.97
N ALA A 165 -23.65 -28.07 10.25
CA ALA A 165 -24.70 -27.35 10.96
C ALA A 165 -26.04 -27.38 10.20
N ALA A 166 -26.02 -27.15 8.88
CA ALA A 166 -27.20 -27.19 8.05
C ALA A 166 -27.82 -28.61 7.99
N SER A 167 -26.98 -29.65 7.85
CA SER A 167 -27.43 -31.03 7.84
C SER A 167 -28.08 -31.44 9.17
N LEU A 168 -27.47 -31.01 10.28
CA LEU A 168 -28.01 -31.30 11.60
C LEU A 168 -29.30 -30.51 11.87
N ALA A 169 -29.33 -29.23 11.49
CA ALA A 169 -30.55 -28.41 11.56
C ALA A 169 -31.69 -28.99 10.75
N TYR A 170 -31.44 -29.47 9.50
CA TYR A 170 -32.42 -30.18 8.70
C TYR A 170 -32.98 -31.40 9.41
N LEU A 171 -32.12 -32.24 10.01
CA LEU A 171 -32.56 -33.45 10.72
C LEU A 171 -33.43 -33.14 11.96
N LEU A 172 -33.08 -32.05 12.69
CA LEU A 172 -33.81 -31.66 13.91
C LEU A 172 -35.12 -30.92 13.63
N GLU A 173 -35.19 -30.16 12.53
CA GLU A 173 -36.26 -29.18 12.29
C GLU A 173 -37.24 -29.57 11.17
N ARG A 174 -36.93 -30.50 10.26
CA ARG A 174 -37.73 -30.82 9.07
C ARG A 174 -39.19 -31.18 9.32
N HIS A 175 -39.55 -31.57 10.54
CA HIS A 175 -40.94 -31.92 10.92
C HIS A 175 -41.50 -30.99 12.00
N ALA A 176 -40.76 -29.98 12.43
CA ALA A 176 -41.11 -29.11 13.54
C ALA A 176 -41.84 -27.83 13.12
N HIS A 177 -42.03 -27.57 11.83
CA HIS A 177 -42.60 -26.35 11.27
C HIS A 177 -43.93 -26.62 10.53
N PRO A 178 -45.06 -26.86 11.22
CA PRO A 178 -46.34 -27.13 10.54
C PRO A 178 -46.89 -25.91 9.77
N GLU A 179 -46.59 -24.68 10.22
CA GLU A 179 -47.02 -23.44 9.57
C GLU A 179 -46.08 -22.99 8.43
N HIS A 180 -44.82 -23.43 8.44
CA HIS A 180 -43.78 -23.09 7.45
C HIS A 180 -43.02 -24.35 7.02
N PRO A 181 -43.68 -25.27 6.30
CA PRO A 181 -43.07 -26.57 5.94
C PRO A 181 -41.85 -26.44 5.02
N GLU A 182 -41.67 -25.29 4.34
CA GLU A 182 -40.52 -24.97 3.51
C GLU A 182 -39.26 -24.57 4.31
N ALA A 183 -39.38 -24.17 5.58
CA ALA A 183 -38.30 -23.56 6.35
C ALA A 183 -37.04 -24.43 6.46
N PHE A 184 -37.16 -25.70 6.75
CA PHE A 184 -36.07 -26.69 6.76
C PHE A 184 -36.40 -27.90 5.88
N ALA A 185 -37.11 -27.69 4.77
CA ALA A 185 -37.55 -28.76 3.88
C ALA A 185 -36.40 -29.51 3.18
N SER A 186 -35.22 -28.91 3.11
CA SER A 186 -34.04 -29.48 2.46
C SER A 186 -32.75 -28.96 3.07
N ILE A 187 -31.63 -29.67 2.83
CA ILE A 187 -30.30 -29.19 3.24
C ILE A 187 -29.96 -27.82 2.58
N PRO A 188 -30.25 -27.55 1.30
CA PRO A 188 -30.08 -26.20 0.73
C PRO A 188 -30.87 -25.11 1.46
N ALA A 189 -32.08 -25.34 1.92
CA ALA A 189 -32.84 -24.38 2.73
C ALA A 189 -32.16 -24.16 4.10
N ALA A 190 -31.71 -25.23 4.75
CA ALA A 190 -30.96 -25.16 5.99
C ALA A 190 -29.60 -24.50 5.82
N LEU A 191 -28.92 -24.60 4.66
CA LEU A 191 -27.69 -23.85 4.35
C LEU A 191 -27.92 -22.35 4.32
N TRP A 192 -29.05 -21.89 3.77
CA TRP A 192 -29.43 -20.48 3.82
C TRP A 192 -29.49 -20.00 5.27
N TRP A 193 -30.21 -20.68 6.14
CA TRP A 193 -30.24 -20.37 7.57
C TRP A 193 -28.83 -20.36 8.18
N GLY A 194 -28.02 -21.36 7.87
CA GLY A 194 -26.67 -21.48 8.38
C GLY A 194 -25.76 -20.31 7.98
N ILE A 195 -25.80 -19.89 6.71
CA ILE A 195 -25.07 -18.73 6.19
C ILE A 195 -25.51 -17.47 6.93
N VAL A 196 -26.84 -17.21 6.97
CA VAL A 196 -27.42 -16.02 7.60
C VAL A 196 -27.06 -15.95 9.09
N THR A 197 -27.05 -17.09 9.77
CA THR A 197 -26.70 -17.21 11.19
C THR A 197 -25.21 -17.02 11.44
N MET A 198 -24.35 -17.75 10.71
CA MET A 198 -22.89 -17.67 10.87
C MET A 198 -22.34 -16.31 10.46
N THR A 199 -22.95 -15.65 9.47
CA THR A 199 -22.55 -14.27 9.07
C THR A 199 -23.10 -13.19 9.99
N THR A 200 -23.81 -13.56 11.07
CA THR A 200 -24.46 -12.63 12.01
C THR A 200 -25.50 -11.70 11.37
N THR A 201 -26.01 -12.03 10.17
CA THR A 201 -27.04 -11.24 9.47
C THR A 201 -28.40 -11.37 10.12
N GLY A 202 -28.85 -12.61 10.40
CA GLY A 202 -30.03 -12.90 11.19
C GLY A 202 -31.34 -12.33 10.65
N TYR A 203 -31.68 -12.56 9.37
CA TYR A 203 -32.96 -12.08 8.80
C TYR A 203 -34.22 -12.52 9.57
N GLY A 204 -34.18 -13.68 10.23
CA GLY A 204 -35.28 -14.19 11.01
C GLY A 204 -36.40 -14.84 10.16
N ASP A 205 -36.19 -15.00 8.88
CA ASP A 205 -37.11 -15.66 7.91
C ASP A 205 -37.17 -17.16 8.15
N ILE A 206 -36.06 -17.79 8.54
CA ILE A 206 -35.95 -19.18 8.94
C ILE A 206 -35.26 -19.25 10.29
N VAL A 207 -35.93 -19.84 11.29
CA VAL A 207 -35.40 -19.99 12.65
C VAL A 207 -35.74 -21.37 13.22
N PRO A 208 -34.82 -22.04 13.95
CA PRO A 208 -35.14 -23.33 14.61
C PRO A 208 -36.20 -23.18 15.67
N TYR A 209 -37.14 -24.14 15.68
CA TYR A 209 -38.27 -24.19 16.56
C TYR A 209 -38.05 -25.11 17.77
N THR A 210 -37.33 -26.23 17.55
CA THR A 210 -37.06 -27.21 18.58
C THR A 210 -36.02 -26.71 19.59
N ILE A 211 -36.05 -27.23 20.82
CA ILE A 211 -35.03 -26.92 21.85
C ILE A 211 -33.64 -27.33 21.36
N ALA A 212 -33.53 -28.49 20.70
CA ALA A 212 -32.26 -28.99 20.16
C ALA A 212 -31.73 -28.09 19.02
N GLY A 213 -32.61 -27.63 18.12
CA GLY A 213 -32.24 -26.71 17.05
C GLY A 213 -31.80 -25.33 17.59
N ARG A 214 -32.45 -24.82 18.63
CA ARG A 214 -32.04 -23.59 19.31
C ARG A 214 -30.68 -23.72 19.99
N ALA A 215 -30.41 -24.86 20.64
CA ALA A 215 -29.11 -25.15 21.22
C ALA A 215 -28.02 -25.23 20.14
N LEU A 216 -28.32 -25.92 19.02
CA LEU A 216 -27.42 -25.93 17.85
C LEU A 216 -27.15 -24.53 17.32
N SER A 217 -28.19 -23.67 17.22
CA SER A 217 -28.04 -22.29 16.77
C SER A 217 -27.04 -21.51 17.63
N GLY A 218 -27.10 -21.65 18.95
CA GLY A 218 -26.14 -21.01 19.86
C GLY A 218 -24.70 -21.42 19.55
N VAL A 219 -24.45 -22.70 19.32
CA VAL A 219 -23.11 -23.21 18.95
C VAL A 219 -22.65 -22.65 17.60
N VAL A 220 -23.58 -22.65 16.61
CA VAL A 220 -23.30 -22.14 15.26
C VAL A 220 -23.01 -20.65 15.26
N MET A 221 -23.74 -19.85 16.05
CA MET A 221 -23.49 -18.42 16.22
C MET A 221 -22.09 -18.13 16.78
N VAL A 222 -21.71 -18.81 17.88
CA VAL A 222 -20.37 -18.64 18.46
C VAL A 222 -19.28 -19.12 17.49
N GLY A 223 -19.50 -20.27 16.82
CA GLY A 223 -18.58 -20.79 15.81
C GLY A 223 -18.40 -19.83 14.63
N GLY A 224 -19.47 -19.21 14.16
CA GLY A 224 -19.45 -18.19 13.09
C GLY A 224 -18.58 -17.00 13.48
N ILE A 225 -18.78 -16.43 14.68
CA ILE A 225 -17.99 -15.31 15.19
C ILE A 225 -16.51 -15.67 15.25
N LEU A 226 -16.16 -16.85 15.75
CA LEU A 226 -14.76 -17.29 15.84
C LEU A 226 -14.10 -17.42 14.46
N ILE A 227 -14.81 -17.97 13.47
CA ILE A 227 -14.30 -18.09 12.09
C ILE A 227 -14.09 -16.71 11.47
N PHE A 228 -15.00 -15.75 11.66
CA PHE A 228 -14.83 -14.37 11.19
C PHE A 228 -13.67 -13.66 11.88
N ALA A 229 -13.48 -13.88 13.19
CA ALA A 229 -12.35 -13.34 13.93
C ALA A 229 -11.00 -13.86 13.38
N LEU A 230 -10.92 -15.16 13.05
CA LEU A 230 -9.73 -15.74 12.40
C LEU A 230 -9.47 -15.11 11.04
N TRP A 231 -10.50 -14.96 10.20
CA TRP A 231 -10.35 -14.35 8.87
C TRP A 231 -9.88 -12.90 8.96
N THR A 232 -10.51 -12.11 9.83
CA THR A 232 -10.13 -10.73 10.09
C THR A 232 -8.69 -10.63 10.59
N GLY A 233 -8.30 -11.50 11.53
CA GLY A 233 -6.93 -11.56 12.07
C GLY A 233 -5.89 -11.84 10.99
N ILE A 234 -6.15 -12.75 10.06
CA ILE A 234 -5.25 -13.05 8.94
C ILE A 234 -5.07 -11.83 8.04
N ILE A 235 -6.15 -11.13 7.69
CA ILE A 235 -6.10 -9.94 6.83
C ILE A 235 -5.37 -8.79 7.51
N VAL A 236 -5.68 -8.52 8.78
CA VAL A 236 -5.04 -7.42 9.56
C VAL A 236 -3.55 -7.65 9.70
N ASN A 237 -3.12 -8.87 10.09
CA ASN A 237 -1.71 -9.20 10.20
C ASN A 237 -1.00 -9.13 8.84
N GLY A 238 -1.62 -9.66 7.77
CA GLY A 238 -1.07 -9.58 6.42
C GLY A 238 -0.90 -8.14 5.93
N TYR A 239 -1.82 -7.24 6.30
CA TYR A 239 -1.72 -5.81 5.96
C TYR A 239 -0.60 -5.11 6.76
N ALA A 240 -0.47 -5.43 8.04
CA ALA A 240 0.63 -4.93 8.87
C ALA A 240 2.00 -5.36 8.33
N ASP A 241 2.14 -6.62 7.90
CA ASP A 241 3.37 -7.13 7.29
C ASP A 241 3.68 -6.45 5.93
N GLU A 242 2.66 -6.19 5.10
CA GLU A 242 2.83 -5.47 3.83
C GLU A 242 3.29 -4.02 4.05
N LEU A 243 2.77 -3.33 5.08
CA LEU A 243 3.21 -1.99 5.45
C LEU A 243 4.67 -1.99 5.92
N ARG A 244 5.04 -2.89 6.83
CA ARG A 244 6.43 -3.05 7.31
C ARG A 244 7.40 -3.35 6.17
N ARG A 245 6.99 -4.21 5.23
CA ARG A 245 7.80 -4.55 4.06
C ARG A 245 8.03 -3.34 3.15
N ARG A 246 7.02 -2.50 2.94
CA ARG A 246 7.16 -1.28 2.13
C ARG A 246 8.06 -0.27 2.79
N GLU A 247 7.90 -0.07 4.08
CA GLU A 247 8.74 0.83 4.87
C GLU A 247 10.20 0.37 4.83
N PHE A 248 10.44 -0.92 5.02
CA PHE A 248 11.77 -1.50 4.90
C PHE A 248 12.39 -1.30 3.51
N LEU A 249 11.64 -1.54 2.43
CA LEU A 249 12.15 -1.35 1.06
C LEU A 249 12.46 0.12 0.78
N ARG A 250 11.62 1.06 1.25
CA ARG A 250 11.89 2.50 1.14
C ARG A 250 13.19 2.85 1.87
N THR A 251 13.34 2.42 3.10
CA THR A 251 14.55 2.68 3.90
C THR A 251 15.78 2.05 3.25
N TRP A 252 15.66 0.83 2.76
CA TRP A 252 16.75 0.14 2.06
C TRP A 252 17.22 0.90 0.80
N GLU A 253 16.28 1.42 0.00
CA GLU A 253 16.60 2.24 -1.18
C GLU A 253 17.31 3.55 -0.78
N LEU A 254 16.91 4.19 0.30
CA LEU A 254 17.57 5.40 0.81
C LEU A 254 18.98 5.09 1.32
N VAL A 255 19.15 4.03 2.10
CA VAL A 255 20.47 3.60 2.60
C VAL A 255 21.42 3.24 1.46
N ALA A 256 20.93 2.52 0.43
CA ALA A 256 21.73 2.14 -0.71
C ALA A 256 22.21 3.35 -1.56
N ARG A 257 21.54 4.50 -1.46
CA ARG A 257 21.97 5.75 -2.14
C ARG A 257 23.09 6.47 -1.41
N VAL A 258 23.20 6.30 -0.10
CA VAL A 258 24.25 6.99 0.69
C VAL A 258 25.60 6.35 0.36
N PRO A 259 26.58 7.08 -0.24
CA PRO A 259 27.89 6.55 -0.61
C PRO A 259 28.66 5.96 0.55
N PHE A 260 28.45 6.46 1.75
CA PHE A 260 29.01 5.90 2.97
C PHE A 260 28.72 4.39 3.11
N PHE A 261 27.57 3.92 2.63
CA PHE A 261 27.16 2.52 2.69
C PHE A 261 27.41 1.74 1.39
N GLN A 262 27.85 2.37 0.29
CA GLN A 262 28.05 1.69 -1.00
C GLN A 262 29.14 0.62 -0.99
N ASN A 263 30.14 0.75 -0.10
CA ASN A 263 31.26 -0.17 0.01
C ASN A 263 30.99 -1.35 0.96
N ILE A 264 29.77 -1.43 1.55
CA ILE A 264 29.38 -2.52 2.43
C ILE A 264 28.48 -3.51 1.69
N GLY A 265 28.63 -4.81 2.01
CA GLY A 265 27.88 -5.87 1.33
C GLY A 265 26.36 -5.74 1.52
N ALA A 266 25.58 -6.25 0.58
CA ALA A 266 24.10 -6.14 0.58
C ALA A 266 23.43 -6.67 1.88
N SER A 267 24.04 -7.69 2.52
CA SER A 267 23.56 -8.21 3.81
C SER A 267 23.65 -7.17 4.94
N LEU A 268 24.75 -6.39 4.95
CA LEU A 268 24.95 -5.36 5.95
C LEU A 268 24.08 -4.13 5.68
N ILE A 269 23.87 -3.76 4.40
CA ILE A 269 22.90 -2.73 4.02
C ILE A 269 21.51 -3.10 4.55
N ALA A 270 21.10 -4.38 4.44
CA ALA A 270 19.80 -4.83 4.95
C ALA A 270 19.71 -4.80 6.49
N GLU A 271 20.81 -5.03 7.20
CA GLU A 271 20.87 -4.90 8.66
C GLU A 271 20.76 -3.43 9.08
N VAL A 272 21.56 -2.56 8.48
CA VAL A 272 21.55 -1.10 8.74
C VAL A 272 20.19 -0.48 8.39
N ALA A 273 19.57 -0.88 7.28
CA ALA A 273 18.26 -0.39 6.87
C ALA A 273 17.11 -0.73 7.85
N ARG A 274 17.29 -1.73 8.71
CA ARG A 274 16.32 -2.05 9.78
C ARG A 274 16.44 -1.13 11.00
N LEU A 275 17.60 -0.53 11.20
CA LEU A 275 17.92 0.33 12.34
C LEU A 275 17.69 1.81 12.02
N LEU A 276 17.78 2.18 10.73
CA LEU A 276 17.63 3.55 10.26
C LEU A 276 16.17 3.93 10.04
N GLN A 277 15.79 5.11 10.53
CA GLN A 277 14.44 5.67 10.38
C GLN A 277 14.46 6.89 9.46
N PRO A 278 13.75 6.87 8.33
CA PRO A 278 13.61 8.06 7.49
C PRO A 278 12.85 9.18 8.23
N ARG A 279 13.39 10.40 8.19
CA ARG A 279 12.75 11.61 8.73
C ARG A 279 12.85 12.72 7.71
N ASP A 280 11.71 13.32 7.38
CA ASP A 280 11.62 14.44 6.46
C ASP A 280 11.49 15.75 7.25
N TYR A 281 12.33 16.73 6.92
CA TYR A 281 12.34 18.06 7.54
C TYR A 281 12.15 19.13 6.48
N PRO A 282 11.15 20.03 6.63
CA PRO A 282 10.98 21.16 5.71
C PRO A 282 12.08 22.20 5.92
N ALA A 283 12.33 23.03 4.90
CA ALA A 283 13.25 24.16 4.97
C ALA A 283 13.00 25.04 6.21
N GLY A 284 14.07 25.39 6.91
CA GLY A 284 14.03 26.20 8.14
C GLY A 284 13.71 25.40 9.42
N ALA A 285 13.41 24.09 9.33
CA ALA A 285 13.15 23.27 10.51
C ALA A 285 14.43 23.04 11.33
N ILE A 286 14.32 23.16 12.66
CA ILE A 286 15.41 22.81 13.57
C ILE A 286 15.38 21.30 13.81
N ILE A 287 16.50 20.64 13.49
CA ILE A 287 16.66 19.18 13.61
C ILE A 287 17.14 18.82 15.02
N MET A 288 18.09 19.58 15.58
CA MET A 288 18.57 19.44 16.95
C MET A 288 19.04 20.79 17.51
N ARG A 289 19.00 20.95 18.81
CA ARG A 289 19.44 22.17 19.51
C ARG A 289 20.67 21.91 20.34
N ARG A 290 21.57 22.90 20.39
CA ARG A 290 22.74 22.89 21.30
C ARG A 290 22.28 22.71 22.74
N GLY A 291 22.96 21.83 23.48
CA GLY A 291 22.68 21.55 24.89
C GLY A 291 21.62 20.47 25.12
N GLU A 292 20.90 20.00 24.11
CA GLU A 292 20.00 18.84 24.21
C GLU A 292 20.82 17.54 24.38
N ALA A 293 20.19 16.51 24.95
CA ALA A 293 20.80 15.18 25.03
C ALA A 293 20.92 14.57 23.64
N GLY A 294 22.00 13.83 23.39
CA GLY A 294 22.18 13.10 22.14
C GLY A 294 21.36 11.80 22.15
N ASP A 295 20.29 11.75 21.39
CA ASP A 295 19.40 10.60 21.25
C ASP A 295 19.59 9.81 19.95
N CYS A 296 20.06 10.47 18.89
CA CYS A 296 20.28 9.87 17.58
C CYS A 296 21.35 10.61 16.77
N MET A 297 21.91 9.97 15.74
CA MET A 297 22.67 10.61 14.67
C MET A 297 21.89 10.58 13.37
N TYR A 298 22.29 11.40 12.40
CA TYR A 298 21.61 11.56 11.13
C TYR A 298 22.56 11.45 9.95
N PHE A 299 22.13 10.74 8.89
CA PHE A 299 22.75 10.78 7.57
C PHE A 299 21.88 11.62 6.64
N VAL A 300 22.49 12.53 5.88
CA VAL A 300 21.79 13.37 4.89
C VAL A 300 21.66 12.56 3.60
N VAL A 301 20.44 12.26 3.20
CA VAL A 301 20.14 11.56 1.93
C VAL A 301 19.88 12.55 0.81
N GLU A 302 19.06 13.55 1.10
CA GLU A 302 18.72 14.65 0.18
C GLU A 302 18.60 15.95 0.98
N GLY A 303 18.98 17.06 0.35
CA GLY A 303 18.92 18.37 0.97
C GLY A 303 20.26 18.85 1.51
N GLU A 304 20.21 19.92 2.31
CA GLU A 304 21.36 20.57 2.93
C GLU A 304 20.99 21.06 4.32
N VAL A 305 21.86 20.84 5.30
CA VAL A 305 21.68 21.31 6.68
C VAL A 305 22.77 22.28 7.07
N GLU A 306 22.45 23.26 7.91
CA GLU A 306 23.35 24.23 8.48
C GLU A 306 23.63 23.86 9.94
N ILE A 307 24.93 23.71 10.28
CA ILE A 307 25.42 23.56 11.63
C ILE A 307 25.84 24.94 12.13
N GLN A 308 25.19 25.44 13.16
CA GLN A 308 25.49 26.74 13.77
C GLN A 308 26.61 26.59 14.80
N LEU A 309 27.85 26.85 14.35
CA LEU A 309 29.04 26.86 15.20
C LEU A 309 29.39 28.27 15.64
N GLN A 310 30.13 28.41 16.74
CA GLN A 310 30.66 29.72 17.19
C GLN A 310 31.63 30.34 16.17
N SER A 311 32.29 29.52 15.37
CA SER A 311 33.25 29.93 14.31
C SER A 311 32.58 30.33 12.99
N GLY A 312 31.25 30.24 12.88
CA GLY A 312 30.49 30.47 11.67
C GLY A 312 29.70 29.22 11.22
N PRO A 313 28.75 29.38 10.30
CA PRO A 313 27.94 28.26 9.82
C PRO A 313 28.79 27.27 9.00
N LEU A 314 28.51 25.97 9.19
CA LEU A 314 29.02 24.87 8.37
C LEU A 314 27.84 24.20 7.69
N TYR A 315 27.95 23.96 6.40
CA TYR A 315 26.88 23.28 5.62
C TYR A 315 27.27 21.84 5.35
N LEU A 316 26.31 20.93 5.54
CA LEU A 316 26.43 19.52 5.21
C LEU A 316 25.34 19.16 4.19
N GLY A 317 25.79 18.54 3.09
CA GLY A 317 24.93 18.08 2.01
C GLY A 317 24.68 16.58 2.03
N ALA A 318 24.15 16.08 0.93
CA ALA A 318 23.97 14.65 0.73
C ALA A 318 25.32 13.91 0.95
N ASP A 319 25.21 12.67 1.48
CA ASP A 319 26.34 11.77 1.78
C ASP A 319 27.09 12.07 3.09
N GLU A 320 26.78 13.16 3.76
CA GLU A 320 27.39 13.51 5.04
C GLU A 320 26.48 13.10 6.21
N PHE A 321 27.06 13.03 7.40
CA PHE A 321 26.33 12.69 8.62
C PHE A 321 26.69 13.64 9.75
N PHE A 322 25.83 13.73 10.77
CA PHE A 322 26.01 14.59 11.92
C PHE A 322 25.32 14.02 13.18
N GLY A 323 25.69 14.58 14.33
CA GLY A 323 25.12 14.19 15.63
C GLY A 323 25.82 13.01 16.29
N GLU A 324 26.82 12.41 15.64
CA GLU A 324 27.64 11.30 16.12
C GLU A 324 28.45 11.63 17.37
N LEU A 325 28.90 12.90 17.49
CA LEU A 325 29.77 13.31 18.59
C LEU A 325 29.11 13.10 19.95
N ALA A 326 27.88 13.55 20.11
CA ALA A 326 27.13 13.39 21.35
C ALA A 326 26.91 11.91 21.71
N LEU A 327 26.75 11.03 20.71
CA LEU A 327 26.59 9.59 20.92
C LEU A 327 27.90 8.89 21.31
N LEU A 328 29.03 9.38 20.77
CA LEU A 328 30.34 8.81 21.08
C LEU A 328 30.91 9.27 22.41
N THR A 329 30.65 10.54 22.82
CA THR A 329 31.19 11.11 24.06
C THR A 329 30.26 11.02 25.24
N GLY A 330 28.95 10.91 25.02
CA GLY A 330 27.92 11.04 26.04
C GLY A 330 27.63 12.49 26.44
N ASP A 331 28.25 13.46 25.78
CA ASP A 331 28.06 14.90 26.05
C ASP A 331 26.77 15.42 25.39
N PRO A 332 26.20 16.53 25.87
CA PRO A 332 25.12 17.23 25.17
C PRO A 332 25.51 17.68 23.76
N ARG A 333 24.48 17.91 22.89
CA ARG A 333 24.67 18.44 21.54
C ARG A 333 25.53 19.69 21.53
N ASN A 334 26.62 19.72 20.77
CA ASN A 334 27.57 20.82 20.70
C ASN A 334 27.10 21.98 19.82
N ALA A 335 26.17 21.77 18.91
CA ALA A 335 25.65 22.75 17.96
C ALA A 335 24.14 22.64 17.75
N THR A 336 23.51 23.71 17.27
CA THR A 336 22.16 23.70 16.70
C THR A 336 22.29 23.44 15.22
N ILE A 337 21.42 22.55 14.70
CA ILE A 337 21.39 22.18 13.28
C ILE A 337 20.00 22.42 12.73
N ALA A 338 19.92 23.10 11.58
CA ALA A 338 18.69 23.43 10.91
C ALA A 338 18.74 23.02 9.42
N ALA A 339 17.60 22.66 8.86
CA ALA A 339 17.46 22.36 7.44
C ALA A 339 17.50 23.67 6.62
N VAL A 340 18.39 23.78 5.64
CA VAL A 340 18.47 24.94 4.72
C VAL A 340 17.38 24.86 3.65
N GLN A 341 17.11 23.65 3.20
CA GLN A 341 16.06 23.30 2.24
C GLN A 341 15.31 22.07 2.72
N ASP A 342 14.31 21.61 2.00
CA ASP A 342 13.63 20.36 2.35
C ASP A 342 14.64 19.21 2.37
N CYS A 343 14.75 18.51 3.50
CA CYS A 343 15.75 17.48 3.75
C CYS A 343 15.08 16.14 4.05
N THR A 344 15.59 15.07 3.42
CA THR A 344 15.34 13.69 3.83
C THR A 344 16.57 13.15 4.55
N LEU A 345 16.42 12.81 5.82
CA LEU A 345 17.47 12.29 6.70
C LEU A 345 17.17 10.84 7.10
N LEU A 346 18.24 10.08 7.39
CA LEU A 346 18.14 8.78 8.05
C LEU A 346 18.65 8.91 9.48
N ALA A 347 17.76 8.74 10.45
CA ALA A 347 18.10 8.80 11.87
C ALA A 347 18.48 7.40 12.39
N LEU A 348 19.57 7.31 13.14
CA LEU A 348 20.03 6.14 13.87
C LEU A 348 19.97 6.44 15.38
N ASP A 349 19.12 5.69 16.10
CA ASP A 349 18.97 5.83 17.54
C ASP A 349 20.25 5.46 18.31
N ILE A 350 20.46 6.03 19.50
CA ILE A 350 21.64 5.79 20.34
C ILE A 350 21.85 4.32 20.69
N VAL A 351 20.76 3.56 20.95
CA VAL A 351 20.84 2.15 21.29
C VAL A 351 21.32 1.35 20.09
N ASP A 352 20.67 1.58 18.95
CA ASP A 352 21.00 0.93 17.69
C ASP A 352 22.41 1.33 17.20
N PHE A 353 22.82 2.60 17.43
CA PHE A 353 24.16 3.08 17.13
C PHE A 353 25.24 2.28 17.88
N HIS A 354 25.09 2.09 19.18
CA HIS A 354 26.05 1.33 19.96
C HIS A 354 26.07 -0.16 19.58
N GLU A 355 24.91 -0.74 19.29
CA GLU A 355 24.80 -2.13 18.81
C GLU A 355 25.47 -2.30 17.45
N LEU A 356 25.25 -1.36 16.51
CA LEU A 356 25.88 -1.34 15.20
C LEU A 356 27.41 -1.24 15.28
N LEU A 357 27.93 -0.31 16.11
CA LEU A 357 29.36 -0.17 16.31
C LEU A 357 30.02 -1.40 16.95
N ALA A 358 29.32 -2.10 17.83
CA ALA A 358 29.81 -3.34 18.45
C ALA A 358 29.88 -4.51 17.45
N ARG A 359 28.92 -4.59 16.53
CA ARG A 359 28.82 -5.66 15.51
C ARG A 359 29.69 -5.40 14.29
N GLN A 360 29.94 -4.12 13.95
CA GLN A 360 30.60 -3.70 12.72
C GLN A 360 31.84 -2.83 12.99
N PRO A 361 33.01 -3.44 13.30
CA PRO A 361 34.23 -2.71 13.68
C PRO A 361 34.73 -1.75 12.59
N GLU A 362 34.60 -2.09 11.32
CA GLU A 362 35.04 -1.25 10.20
C GLU A 362 34.20 0.04 10.14
N LEU A 363 32.88 -0.07 10.26
CA LEU A 363 31.98 1.10 10.30
C LEU A 363 32.28 1.97 11.52
N ALA A 364 32.51 1.35 12.66
CA ALA A 364 32.90 2.03 13.89
C ALA A 364 34.22 2.82 13.73
N ARG A 365 35.19 2.27 12.97
CA ARG A 365 36.44 2.94 12.69
C ARG A 365 36.22 4.21 11.86
N VAL A 366 35.47 4.10 10.77
CA VAL A 366 35.19 5.23 9.88
C VAL A 366 34.48 6.36 10.61
N ILE A 367 33.42 6.04 11.37
CA ILE A 367 32.67 7.05 12.13
C ILE A 367 33.57 7.74 13.18
N ARG A 368 34.42 6.98 13.89
CA ARG A 368 35.32 7.53 14.89
C ARG A 368 36.46 8.40 14.27
N GLU A 369 36.96 8.00 13.10
CA GLU A 369 38.00 8.77 12.39
C GLU A 369 37.42 10.12 11.92
N GLU A 370 36.22 10.13 11.34
CA GLU A 370 35.55 11.34 10.92
C GLU A 370 35.22 12.25 12.12
N ALA A 371 34.68 11.68 13.22
CA ALA A 371 34.41 12.42 14.45
C ALA A 371 35.68 13.07 15.03
N ARG A 372 36.83 12.35 15.01
CA ARG A 372 38.13 12.91 15.45
C ARG A 372 38.62 14.01 14.54
N SER A 373 38.45 13.88 13.23
CA SER A 373 38.81 14.92 12.26
C SER A 373 38.06 16.21 12.53
N ARG A 374 36.77 16.12 12.80
CA ARG A 374 35.90 17.26 13.11
C ARG A 374 36.28 17.93 14.44
N LEU A 375 36.52 17.15 15.49
CA LEU A 375 36.98 17.64 16.79
C LEU A 375 38.37 18.29 16.67
N GLY A 376 39.29 17.68 15.94
CA GLY A 376 40.63 18.24 15.69
C GLY A 376 40.60 19.55 14.90
N GLY A 377 39.70 19.66 13.94
CA GLY A 377 39.45 20.87 13.15
C GLY A 377 38.88 22.03 13.99
N GLU A 378 37.97 21.73 14.93
CA GLU A 378 37.46 22.74 15.90
C GLU A 378 38.54 23.21 16.85
N ILE A 379 39.36 22.33 17.40
CA ILE A 379 40.47 22.67 18.30
C ILE A 379 41.56 23.49 17.55
N ALA A 380 41.85 23.16 16.30
CA ALA A 380 42.81 23.90 15.48
C ALA A 380 42.29 25.30 15.13
N ARG A 381 41.03 25.49 14.85
CA ARG A 381 40.41 26.78 14.57
C ARG A 381 40.30 27.67 15.84
N HIS A 382 40.06 27.07 17.01
CA HIS A 382 40.07 27.81 18.29
C HIS A 382 41.47 28.31 18.67
N ARG A 383 42.53 27.58 18.27
CA ARG A 383 43.93 28.02 18.52
C ARG A 383 44.43 29.09 17.55
N SER A 384 43.75 29.28 16.43
CA SER A 384 44.14 30.30 15.43
C SER A 384 43.49 31.68 15.65
N HIS A 385 42.66 31.88 16.67
CA HIS A 385 42.21 33.19 17.12
C HIS A 385 43.03 33.59 18.36
N PRO A 386 43.97 34.54 18.26
CA PRO A 386 44.69 35.06 19.44
C PRO A 386 43.66 35.80 20.31
N VAL A 387 43.58 35.38 21.56
CA VAL A 387 42.94 36.16 22.63
C VAL A 387 43.60 37.55 22.61
N ILE A 388 42.84 38.57 22.19
CA ILE A 388 43.27 39.96 22.39
C ILE A 388 43.32 40.15 23.91
N ALA A 389 44.55 40.21 24.45
CA ALA A 389 44.79 40.61 25.81
C ALA A 389 44.25 42.03 25.96
N VAL A 390 43.23 42.21 26.76
CA VAL A 390 42.82 43.54 27.25
C VAL A 390 43.87 43.98 28.22
N ASP A 391 44.63 44.97 27.78
CA ASP A 391 45.61 45.64 28.59
C ASP A 391 44.91 46.44 29.72
N GLU A 392 45.09 45.97 30.95
CA GLU A 392 44.73 46.72 32.15
C GLU A 392 45.83 47.69 32.45
N SER A 393 45.75 48.93 31.94
CA SER A 393 46.49 50.06 32.45
C SER A 393 45.71 51.35 32.17
N VAL A 394 45.10 51.86 33.21
CA VAL A 394 44.93 53.16 33.83
C VAL A 394 43.61 53.31 34.53
#